data_28be75002750f3bffa9c40031c480a6c
#
_entry.id   28be75002750f3bffa9c40031c480a6c
#
_cell.length_a   1.000
_cell.length_b   1.000
_cell.length_c   1.000
_cell.angle_alpha   90.00
_cell.angle_beta   90.00
_cell.angle_gamma   90.00
#
_symmetry.space_group_name_H-M   'P 1'
#
loop_
_entity.id
_entity.type
_entity.pdbx_description
1 polymer ?
#
loop_
_entity_poly.entity_id
_entity_poly.type
_entity_poly.pdbx_seq_one_letter_code
_entity_poly.pdbx_strand_id
1 'polypeptide(L)'
;MADNYAKLWLQKNTNQQAITRAQQVIKKTGRALPCSVVSVNGSIVTVKFEVDAGKFTLPQIKIPIAQSKWMRMPIQPGDKGMTVPADASIAGISGLGTGVATLTSQGNLSSLQFIPCGSSDYPSVNQNAAYISGPEGAVIETEDGTSKIEVSTSGITLTFGGKVVTLNSTGFMIDGILFETHMHS
;
A
#
# COMPACT_ATOMS: atom_id res chain seq x y z
N MET A 1 -59.15 -26.22 -7.24
CA MET A 1 -57.90 -26.37 -6.42
C MET A 1 -56.63 -26.55 -7.26
N ALA A 2 -56.54 -25.97 -8.41
CA ALA A 2 -55.37 -26.23 -9.31
C ALA A 2 -54.34 -25.12 -9.37
N ASP A 3 -54.48 -24.03 -8.61
CA ASP A 3 -53.71 -22.79 -8.87
C ASP A 3 -52.53 -22.51 -7.91
N ASN A 4 -52.37 -23.33 -6.86
CA ASN A 4 -51.31 -23.06 -5.86
C ASN A 4 -49.94 -23.56 -6.26
N TYR A 5 -49.85 -24.58 -7.11
CA TYR A 5 -48.56 -25.12 -7.54
C TYR A 5 -47.85 -24.21 -8.57
N ALA A 6 -48.63 -23.56 -9.45
CA ALA A 6 -48.09 -22.60 -10.42
C ALA A 6 -47.52 -21.34 -9.72
N LYS A 7 -48.20 -20.86 -8.66
CA LYS A 7 -47.72 -19.72 -7.85
C LYS A 7 -46.46 -20.06 -7.07
N LEU A 8 -46.37 -21.25 -6.52
CA LEU A 8 -45.17 -21.72 -5.82
C LEU A 8 -43.96 -21.82 -6.76
N TRP A 9 -44.17 -22.27 -7.99
CA TRP A 9 -43.09 -22.38 -8.98
C TRP A 9 -42.59 -21.00 -9.45
N LEU A 10 -43.50 -20.04 -9.66
CA LEU A 10 -43.19 -18.66 -9.98
C LEU A 10 -42.42 -17.97 -8.85
N GLN A 11 -42.84 -18.14 -7.60
CA GLN A 11 -42.14 -17.58 -6.43
C GLN A 11 -40.74 -18.16 -6.28
N LYS A 12 -40.56 -19.47 -6.48
CA LYS A 12 -39.26 -20.14 -6.43
C LYS A 12 -38.33 -19.61 -7.51
N ASN A 13 -38.86 -19.43 -8.72
CA ASN A 13 -38.06 -18.90 -9.85
C ASN A 13 -37.68 -17.43 -9.65
N THR A 14 -38.58 -16.61 -9.13
CA THR A 14 -38.31 -15.18 -8.82
C THR A 14 -37.27 -15.04 -7.71
N ASN A 15 -37.38 -15.85 -6.65
CA ASN A 15 -36.36 -15.85 -5.58
C ASN A 15 -34.99 -16.32 -6.08
N GLN A 16 -34.97 -17.35 -6.92
CA GLN A 16 -33.70 -17.81 -7.52
C GLN A 16 -33.06 -16.75 -8.40
N GLN A 17 -33.86 -16.04 -9.20
CA GLN A 17 -33.36 -14.91 -10.00
C GLN A 17 -32.85 -13.75 -9.14
N ALA A 18 -33.55 -13.40 -8.06
CA ALA A 18 -33.13 -12.37 -7.12
C ALA A 18 -31.79 -12.74 -6.47
N ILE A 19 -31.62 -13.97 -6.00
CA ILE A 19 -30.38 -14.49 -5.41
C ILE A 19 -29.26 -14.47 -6.45
N THR A 20 -29.53 -14.92 -7.68
CA THR A 20 -28.53 -14.93 -8.76
C THR A 20 -28.07 -13.52 -9.11
N ARG A 21 -29.01 -12.55 -9.21
CA ARG A 21 -28.68 -11.14 -9.44
C ARG A 21 -27.86 -10.54 -8.30
N ALA A 22 -28.25 -10.79 -7.05
CA ALA A 22 -27.49 -10.35 -5.89
C ALA A 22 -26.07 -10.92 -5.89
N GLN A 23 -25.90 -12.22 -6.18
CA GLN A 23 -24.59 -12.85 -6.30
C GLN A 23 -23.77 -12.29 -7.47
N GLN A 24 -24.40 -11.94 -8.60
CA GLN A 24 -23.73 -11.31 -9.72
C GLN A 24 -23.25 -9.90 -9.39
N VAL A 25 -24.04 -9.12 -8.63
CA VAL A 25 -23.62 -7.79 -8.15
C VAL A 25 -22.45 -7.93 -7.21
N ILE A 26 -22.51 -8.85 -6.22
CA ILE A 26 -21.42 -9.12 -5.29
C ILE A 26 -20.13 -9.56 -6.01
N LYS A 27 -20.25 -10.37 -7.07
CA LYS A 27 -19.10 -10.82 -7.88
C LYS A 27 -18.48 -9.71 -8.74
N LYS A 28 -19.27 -8.71 -9.13
CA LYS A 28 -18.80 -7.55 -9.90
C LYS A 28 -18.15 -6.47 -9.02
N THR A 29 -18.45 -6.47 -7.73
CA THR A 29 -17.84 -5.54 -6.77
C THR A 29 -16.42 -6.01 -6.48
N GLY A 30 -15.45 -5.10 -6.54
CA GLY A 30 -14.08 -5.40 -6.11
C GLY A 30 -14.08 -5.93 -4.68
N ARG A 31 -13.22 -6.90 -4.39
CA ARG A 31 -13.10 -7.50 -3.06
C ARG A 31 -11.75 -7.19 -2.46
N ALA A 32 -11.73 -7.09 -1.15
CA ALA A 32 -10.49 -7.11 -0.39
C ALA A 32 -9.92 -8.54 -0.47
N LEU A 33 -8.79 -8.71 -1.15
CA LEU A 33 -8.13 -9.99 -1.36
C LEU A 33 -6.68 -9.91 -0.88
N PRO A 34 -6.16 -10.96 -0.22
CA PRO A 34 -4.75 -11.04 0.10
C PRO A 34 -3.92 -11.07 -1.18
N CYS A 35 -2.81 -10.37 -1.16
CA CYS A 35 -1.91 -10.27 -2.30
C CYS A 35 -0.46 -10.04 -1.87
N SER A 36 0.46 -10.30 -2.76
CA SER A 36 1.88 -9.98 -2.61
C SER A 36 2.34 -9.04 -3.71
N VAL A 37 3.32 -8.21 -3.39
CA VAL A 37 3.92 -7.25 -4.32
C VAL A 37 4.89 -7.98 -5.24
N VAL A 38 4.76 -7.79 -6.54
CA VAL A 38 5.67 -8.33 -7.56
C VAL A 38 6.69 -7.28 -7.98
N SER A 39 6.25 -6.03 -8.17
CA SER A 39 7.14 -4.92 -8.50
C SER A 39 6.56 -3.60 -8.02
N VAL A 40 7.44 -2.62 -7.81
CA VAL A 40 7.10 -1.27 -7.35
C VAL A 40 7.59 -0.26 -8.37
N ASN A 41 6.75 0.71 -8.70
CA ASN A 41 7.10 1.85 -9.54
C ASN A 41 6.50 3.13 -8.95
N GLY A 42 7.28 3.85 -8.14
CA GLY A 42 6.82 5.02 -7.40
C GLY A 42 5.69 4.68 -6.42
N SER A 43 4.51 5.25 -6.63
CA SER A 43 3.30 5.01 -5.81
C SER A 43 2.41 3.88 -6.35
N ILE A 44 2.84 3.18 -7.40
CA ILE A 44 2.08 2.10 -8.04
C ILE A 44 2.80 0.78 -7.82
N VAL A 45 2.06 -0.22 -7.37
CA VAL A 45 2.55 -1.60 -7.23
C VAL A 45 1.87 -2.52 -8.21
N THR A 46 2.62 -3.50 -8.72
CA THR A 46 2.06 -4.67 -9.38
C THR A 46 1.89 -5.76 -8.34
N VAL A 47 0.68 -6.24 -8.17
CA VAL A 47 0.38 -7.28 -7.18
C VAL A 47 -0.09 -8.57 -7.84
N LYS A 48 0.20 -9.67 -7.17
CA LYS A 48 -0.29 -11.02 -7.44
C LYS A 48 -1.20 -11.42 -6.29
N PHE A 49 -2.38 -11.97 -6.61
CA PHE A 49 -3.32 -12.43 -5.59
C PHE A 49 -2.85 -13.74 -4.95
N GLU A 50 -2.95 -13.80 -3.64
CA GLU A 50 -2.64 -14.99 -2.81
C GLU A 50 -3.94 -15.71 -2.42
N VAL A 51 -4.74 -16.09 -3.43
CA VAL A 51 -6.01 -16.79 -3.25
C VAL A 51 -6.07 -18.02 -4.13
N ASP A 52 -6.66 -19.08 -3.61
CA ASP A 52 -6.99 -20.25 -4.42
C ASP A 52 -8.25 -19.97 -5.23
N ALA A 53 -8.10 -19.78 -6.51
CA ALA A 53 -9.19 -19.59 -7.47
C ALA A 53 -9.55 -20.90 -8.20
N GLY A 54 -9.09 -22.05 -7.71
CA GLY A 54 -9.29 -23.37 -8.31
C GLY A 54 -8.59 -23.50 -9.67
N LYS A 55 -9.38 -23.68 -10.74
CA LYS A 55 -8.84 -23.82 -12.10
C LYS A 55 -8.44 -22.50 -12.77
N PHE A 56 -8.72 -21.36 -12.14
CA PHE A 56 -8.47 -20.05 -12.71
C PHE A 56 -7.23 -19.41 -12.07
N THR A 57 -6.37 -18.82 -12.88
CA THR A 57 -5.29 -17.97 -12.42
C THR A 57 -5.74 -16.52 -12.50
N LEU A 58 -5.72 -15.82 -11.37
CA LEU A 58 -6.01 -14.38 -11.37
C LEU A 58 -4.81 -13.64 -11.98
N PRO A 59 -5.07 -12.64 -12.85
CA PRO A 59 -4.00 -11.85 -13.45
C PRO A 59 -3.33 -10.97 -12.41
N GLN A 60 -2.06 -10.64 -12.64
CA GLN A 60 -1.40 -9.56 -11.92
C GLN A 60 -2.01 -8.22 -12.32
N ILE A 61 -2.18 -7.33 -11.37
CA ILE A 61 -2.77 -6.01 -11.61
C ILE A 61 -1.87 -4.90 -11.06
N LYS A 62 -1.94 -3.72 -11.69
CA LYS A 62 -1.27 -2.50 -11.22
C LYS A 62 -2.26 -1.67 -10.43
N ILE A 63 -1.92 -1.36 -9.19
CA ILE A 63 -2.77 -0.60 -8.27
C ILE A 63 -1.95 0.40 -7.47
N PRO A 64 -2.52 1.54 -7.06
CA PRO A 64 -1.82 2.51 -6.22
C PRO A 64 -1.67 2.00 -4.79
N ILE A 65 -0.61 2.44 -4.13
CA ILE A 65 -0.41 2.22 -2.70
C ILE A 65 -1.28 3.22 -1.93
N ALA A 66 -2.04 2.75 -0.94
CA ALA A 66 -2.80 3.59 -0.03
C ALA A 66 -1.86 4.25 0.99
N GLN A 67 -1.28 5.38 0.62
CA GLN A 67 -0.35 6.15 1.45
C GLN A 67 -0.55 7.65 1.25
N SER A 68 -0.08 8.47 2.21
CA SER A 68 -0.14 9.91 2.07
C SER A 68 1.03 10.46 1.24
N LYS A 69 0.91 11.71 0.76
CA LYS A 69 2.03 12.44 0.14
C LYS A 69 3.22 12.59 1.10
N TRP A 70 2.93 12.77 2.38
CA TRP A 70 3.90 13.16 3.41
C TRP A 70 4.49 11.99 4.21
N MET A 71 3.87 10.82 4.14
CA MET A 71 4.35 9.62 4.82
C MET A 71 4.32 8.45 3.82
N ARG A 72 5.49 8.02 3.40
CA ARG A 72 5.65 6.94 2.41
C ARG A 72 6.28 5.73 3.06
N MET A 73 5.75 4.57 2.78
CA MET A 73 6.27 3.29 3.24
C MET A 73 7.22 2.72 2.17
N PRO A 74 8.37 2.15 2.58
CA PRO A 74 9.31 1.52 1.65
C PRO A 74 8.83 0.12 1.24
N ILE A 75 7.77 0.06 0.44
CA ILE A 75 7.21 -1.20 -0.07
C ILE A 75 8.23 -1.87 -0.99
N GLN A 76 8.44 -3.18 -0.77
CA GLN A 76 9.39 -4.00 -1.51
C GLN A 76 8.68 -5.15 -2.25
N PRO A 77 9.27 -5.67 -3.36
CA PRO A 77 8.82 -6.93 -3.94
C PRO A 77 8.84 -8.05 -2.89
N GLY A 78 7.77 -8.82 -2.80
CA GLY A 78 7.56 -9.85 -1.79
C GLY A 78 6.71 -9.40 -0.60
N ASP A 79 6.57 -8.10 -0.36
CA ASP A 79 5.70 -7.59 0.72
C ASP A 79 4.27 -8.07 0.53
N LYS A 80 3.65 -8.42 1.64
CA LYS A 80 2.27 -8.91 1.69
C LYS A 80 1.32 -7.80 2.08
N GLY A 81 0.11 -7.90 1.57
CA GLY A 81 -0.92 -6.92 1.86
C GLY A 81 -2.28 -7.38 1.37
N MET A 82 -3.15 -6.42 1.29
CA MET A 82 -4.54 -6.62 0.92
C MET A 82 -4.95 -5.57 -0.12
N THR A 83 -5.74 -5.99 -1.10
CA THR A 83 -6.42 -5.03 -1.98
C THR A 83 -7.65 -4.48 -1.28
N VAL A 84 -7.90 -3.18 -1.42
CA VAL A 84 -9.10 -2.53 -0.89
C VAL A 84 -9.84 -1.86 -2.05
N PRO A 85 -11.11 -2.21 -2.29
CA PRO A 85 -11.90 -1.60 -3.33
C PRO A 85 -12.37 -0.21 -2.94
N ALA A 86 -12.45 0.69 -3.92
CA ALA A 86 -13.16 1.95 -3.84
C ALA A 86 -14.52 1.83 -4.53
N ASP A 87 -15.52 2.55 -4.03
CA ASP A 87 -16.88 2.53 -4.58
C ASP A 87 -16.98 3.21 -5.95
N ALA A 88 -16.00 4.05 -6.29
CA ALA A 88 -15.91 4.74 -7.56
C ALA A 88 -14.50 4.60 -8.17
N SER A 89 -14.34 4.96 -9.44
CA SER A 89 -13.04 4.93 -10.11
C SER A 89 -12.05 5.88 -9.43
N ILE A 90 -10.87 5.36 -9.08
CA ILE A 90 -9.75 6.12 -8.51
C ILE A 90 -8.72 6.53 -9.57
N ALA A 91 -9.00 6.32 -10.85
CA ALA A 91 -8.05 6.57 -11.92
C ALA A 91 -7.50 8.01 -11.90
N GLY A 92 -8.36 9.01 -11.71
CA GLY A 92 -7.95 10.41 -11.70
C GLY A 92 -7.09 10.85 -10.50
N ILE A 93 -7.15 10.12 -9.38
CA ILE A 93 -6.37 10.44 -8.18
C ILE A 93 -5.16 9.50 -7.98
N SER A 94 -5.17 8.36 -8.64
CA SER A 94 -4.12 7.34 -8.50
C SER A 94 -2.95 7.50 -9.46
N GLY A 95 -3.08 8.35 -10.49
CA GLY A 95 -2.11 8.46 -11.57
C GLY A 95 -2.19 7.37 -12.64
N LEU A 96 -3.17 6.45 -12.54
CA LEU A 96 -3.42 5.39 -13.53
C LEU A 96 -4.37 5.80 -14.65
N GLY A 97 -4.88 7.03 -14.61
CA GLY A 97 -5.78 7.59 -15.59
C GLY A 97 -6.09 9.05 -15.27
N THR A 98 -7.12 9.60 -15.94
CA THR A 98 -7.53 11.00 -15.81
C THR A 98 -9.03 11.12 -15.57
N GLY A 99 -9.47 12.30 -15.12
CA GLY A 99 -10.87 12.66 -14.99
C GLY A 99 -11.44 12.49 -13.58
N VAL A 100 -12.69 12.91 -13.44
CA VAL A 100 -13.48 12.80 -12.20
C VAL A 100 -14.31 11.53 -12.26
N ALA A 101 -14.38 10.82 -11.14
CA ALA A 101 -15.17 9.61 -11.04
C ALA A 101 -16.68 9.89 -11.16
N THR A 102 -17.40 8.99 -11.83
CA THR A 102 -18.86 8.98 -11.84
C THR A 102 -19.38 7.95 -10.85
N LEU A 103 -20.45 8.28 -10.12
CA LEU A 103 -21.06 7.37 -9.14
C LEU A 103 -21.80 6.18 -9.79
N THR A 104 -21.95 6.19 -11.13
CA THR A 104 -22.63 5.12 -11.87
C THR A 104 -21.80 3.86 -12.08
N SER A 105 -20.48 3.96 -11.92
CA SER A 105 -19.54 2.85 -12.09
C SER A 105 -19.09 2.36 -10.73
N GLN A 106 -19.84 1.46 -10.14
CA GLN A 106 -19.48 0.84 -8.86
C GLN A 106 -18.51 -0.31 -9.06
N GLY A 107 -17.47 -0.31 -8.22
CA GLY A 107 -16.57 -1.41 -7.89
C GLY A 107 -16.16 -2.32 -9.05
N ASN A 108 -15.06 -2.01 -9.68
CA ASN A 108 -14.39 -2.92 -10.60
C ASN A 108 -12.93 -3.15 -10.14
N LEU A 109 -12.24 -4.11 -10.76
CA LEU A 109 -10.85 -4.43 -10.45
C LEU A 109 -9.88 -3.26 -10.70
N SER A 110 -10.29 -2.20 -11.41
CA SER A 110 -9.49 -1.00 -11.67
C SER A 110 -9.56 0.03 -10.53
N SER A 111 -10.42 -0.18 -9.54
CA SER A 111 -10.60 0.73 -8.40
C SER A 111 -10.08 0.14 -7.10
N LEU A 112 -9.01 -0.65 -7.18
CA LEU A 112 -8.35 -1.25 -6.03
C LEU A 112 -7.15 -0.42 -5.58
N GLN A 113 -6.90 -0.42 -4.27
CA GLN A 113 -5.69 0.12 -3.65
C GLN A 113 -4.98 -0.99 -2.88
N PHE A 114 -3.67 -0.89 -2.76
CA PHE A 114 -2.86 -1.79 -1.95
C PHE A 114 -2.67 -1.22 -0.56
N ILE A 115 -2.98 -2.02 0.46
CA ILE A 115 -2.65 -1.74 1.87
C ILE A 115 -1.69 -2.82 2.34
N PRO A 116 -0.47 -2.46 2.81
CA PRO A 116 0.46 -3.43 3.38
C PRO A 116 -0.08 -4.00 4.68
N CYS A 117 0.16 -5.29 4.91
CA CYS A 117 -0.17 -5.98 6.15
C CYS A 117 1.09 -6.54 6.78
N GLY A 118 1.14 -6.51 8.12
CA GLY A 118 2.22 -7.15 8.86
C GLY A 118 2.35 -8.63 8.51
N SER A 119 3.57 -9.12 8.53
CA SER A 119 3.94 -10.50 8.21
C SER A 119 4.76 -11.08 9.35
N SER A 120 4.74 -12.41 9.51
CA SER A 120 5.63 -13.13 10.43
C SER A 120 7.11 -12.95 10.11
N ASP A 121 7.41 -12.50 8.87
CA ASP A 121 8.77 -12.25 8.39
C ASP A 121 9.30 -10.88 8.84
N TYR A 122 8.45 -10.03 9.44
CA TYR A 122 8.86 -8.74 9.96
C TYR A 122 9.73 -8.92 11.20
N PRO A 123 10.84 -8.17 11.32
CA PRO A 123 11.70 -8.25 12.49
C PRO A 123 10.95 -7.83 13.76
N SER A 124 11.32 -8.45 14.88
CA SER A 124 10.80 -8.05 16.18
C SER A 124 11.23 -6.62 16.50
N VAL A 125 10.30 -5.81 16.96
CA VAL A 125 10.52 -4.41 17.32
C VAL A 125 10.29 -4.19 18.81
N ASN A 126 10.87 -3.11 19.36
CA ASN A 126 10.58 -2.70 20.74
C ASN A 126 9.14 -2.20 20.82
N GLN A 127 8.29 -2.92 21.54
CA GLN A 127 6.86 -2.60 21.69
C GLN A 127 6.59 -1.31 22.47
N ASN A 128 7.59 -0.77 23.17
CA ASN A 128 7.47 0.46 23.97
C ASN A 128 8.01 1.70 23.22
N ALA A 129 8.37 1.57 21.94
CA ALA A 129 8.91 2.66 21.16
C ALA A 129 8.19 2.78 19.80
N ALA A 130 8.06 4.02 19.29
CA ALA A 130 7.70 4.24 17.90
C ALA A 130 8.86 3.77 17.01
N TYR A 131 8.57 2.92 16.05
CA TYR A 131 9.58 2.31 15.19
C TYR A 131 9.39 2.76 13.75
N ILE A 132 10.40 3.43 13.19
CA ILE A 132 10.44 3.84 11.80
C ILE A 132 11.73 3.28 11.20
N SER A 133 11.60 2.38 10.23
CA SER A 133 12.75 1.79 9.54
C SER A 133 12.44 1.53 8.08
N GLY A 134 13.48 1.46 7.28
CA GLY A 134 13.43 1.03 5.90
C GLY A 134 14.68 0.23 5.55
N PRO A 135 14.72 -0.48 4.41
CA PRO A 135 15.87 -1.30 3.99
C PRO A 135 17.18 -0.54 3.97
N GLU A 136 17.16 0.74 3.63
CA GLU A 136 18.33 1.61 3.55
C GLU A 136 18.35 2.67 4.66
N GLY A 137 17.28 2.76 5.48
CA GLY A 137 17.18 3.72 6.55
C GLY A 137 15.87 4.49 6.58
N ALA A 138 15.89 5.68 7.19
CA ALA A 138 14.74 6.57 7.31
C ALA A 138 15.17 8.03 7.05
N VAL A 139 14.27 8.79 6.42
CA VAL A 139 14.46 10.20 6.10
C VAL A 139 13.28 11.01 6.63
N ILE A 140 13.58 12.13 7.29
CA ILE A 140 12.63 13.17 7.67
C ILE A 140 13.13 14.47 7.05
N GLU A 141 12.32 15.09 6.20
CA GLU A 141 12.74 16.31 5.49
C GLU A 141 11.60 17.31 5.31
N THR A 142 11.97 18.57 5.12
CA THR A 142 11.03 19.61 4.69
C THR A 142 10.73 19.46 3.20
N GLU A 143 9.56 19.97 2.72
CA GLU A 143 9.13 19.84 1.32
C GLU A 143 10.16 20.44 0.33
N ASP A 144 10.88 21.50 0.73
CA ASP A 144 11.94 22.15 -0.05
C ASP A 144 13.31 21.47 0.07
N GLY A 145 13.43 20.44 0.90
CA GLY A 145 14.67 19.70 1.13
C GLY A 145 15.76 20.47 1.87
N THR A 146 15.49 21.69 2.37
CA THR A 146 16.49 22.52 3.07
C THR A 146 16.86 22.00 4.45
N SER A 147 15.96 21.27 5.10
CA SER A 147 16.19 20.65 6.40
C SER A 147 15.90 19.15 6.31
N LYS A 148 16.89 18.34 6.69
CA LYS A 148 16.83 16.89 6.55
C LYS A 148 17.51 16.19 7.73
N ILE A 149 16.87 15.13 8.22
CA ILE A 149 17.45 14.13 9.11
C ILE A 149 17.45 12.82 8.34
N GLU A 150 18.60 12.21 8.18
CA GLU A 150 18.77 10.93 7.52
C GLU A 150 19.48 9.95 8.43
N VAL A 151 18.87 8.81 8.66
CA VAL A 151 19.50 7.64 9.30
C VAL A 151 19.65 6.60 8.21
N SER A 152 20.89 6.21 7.90
CA SER A 152 21.21 5.24 6.86
C SER A 152 22.18 4.18 7.37
N THR A 153 22.49 3.20 6.54
CA THR A 153 23.49 2.17 6.86
C THR A 153 24.90 2.75 6.97
N SER A 154 25.16 3.96 6.43
CA SER A 154 26.44 4.65 6.50
C SER A 154 26.58 5.60 7.69
N GLY A 155 25.48 5.94 8.37
CA GLY A 155 25.49 6.84 9.53
C GLY A 155 24.25 7.70 9.65
N ILE A 156 24.38 8.75 10.48
CA ILE A 156 23.33 9.74 10.72
C ILE A 156 23.79 11.06 10.14
N THR A 157 22.95 11.70 9.34
CA THR A 157 23.22 13.01 8.73
C THR A 157 22.11 13.99 9.08
N LEU A 158 22.48 15.18 9.54
CA LEU A 158 21.61 16.32 9.75
C LEU A 158 22.00 17.41 8.76
N THR A 159 21.08 17.88 7.96
CA THR A 159 21.31 18.97 7.00
C THR A 159 20.39 20.14 7.32
N PHE A 160 20.92 21.35 7.32
CA PHE A 160 20.14 22.57 7.47
C PHE A 160 20.82 23.73 6.73
N GLY A 161 20.13 24.34 5.75
CA GLY A 161 20.61 25.54 5.06
C GLY A 161 22.02 25.40 4.45
N GLY A 162 22.36 24.22 3.94
CA GLY A 162 23.70 23.91 3.38
C GLY A 162 24.75 23.52 4.41
N LYS A 163 24.45 23.53 5.71
CA LYS A 163 25.27 22.99 6.78
C LYS A 163 24.98 21.52 7.01
N VAL A 164 26.02 20.72 7.24
CA VAL A 164 25.92 19.26 7.39
C VAL A 164 26.64 18.81 8.65
N VAL A 165 25.92 18.06 9.48
CA VAL A 165 26.45 17.33 10.62
C VAL A 165 26.34 15.84 10.34
N THR A 166 27.43 15.11 10.47
CA THR A 166 27.46 13.67 10.18
C THR A 166 28.07 12.91 11.34
N LEU A 167 27.46 11.79 11.68
CA LEU A 167 27.99 10.77 12.58
C LEU A 167 28.08 9.46 11.81
N ASN A 168 29.29 8.97 11.58
CA ASN A 168 29.55 7.74 10.85
C ASN A 168 30.74 6.96 11.44
N SER A 169 31.22 5.94 10.74
CA SER A 169 32.38 5.13 11.20
C SER A 169 33.68 5.91 11.36
N THR A 170 33.83 7.10 10.72
CA THR A 170 35.00 7.97 10.85
C THR A 170 34.90 8.82 12.12
N GLY A 171 33.70 9.12 12.60
CA GLY A 171 33.47 9.93 13.78
C GLY A 171 32.38 10.98 13.60
N PHE A 172 32.43 12.01 14.43
CA PHE A 172 31.51 13.15 14.38
C PHE A 172 32.12 14.29 13.57
N MET A 173 31.41 14.77 12.55
CA MET A 173 31.90 15.81 11.65
C MET A 173 30.85 16.94 11.52
N ILE A 174 31.35 18.17 11.38
CA ILE A 174 30.53 19.33 11.02
C ILE A 174 31.15 19.97 9.77
N ASP A 175 30.40 20.11 8.69
CA ASP A 175 30.83 20.62 7.39
C ASP A 175 32.14 19.95 6.89
N GLY A 176 32.26 18.63 7.12
CA GLY A 176 33.45 17.84 6.74
C GLY A 176 34.63 17.94 7.67
N ILE A 177 34.58 18.73 8.75
CA ILE A 177 35.62 18.83 9.74
C ILE A 177 35.37 17.78 10.84
N LEU A 178 36.33 16.88 11.04
CA LEU A 178 36.28 15.85 12.07
C LEU A 178 36.54 16.48 13.45
N PHE A 179 35.66 16.19 14.40
CA PHE A 179 35.84 16.54 15.80
C PHE A 179 36.45 15.34 16.53
N GLU A 180 37.76 15.36 16.69
CA GLU A 180 38.42 14.38 17.54
C GLU A 180 38.20 14.72 19.02
N THR A 181 37.87 13.70 19.82
CA THR A 181 37.90 13.85 21.27
C THR A 181 39.32 14.02 21.74
N HIS A 182 39.75 15.25 22.03
CA HIS A 182 40.96 15.46 22.79
C HIS A 182 40.76 14.86 24.18
N MET A 183 41.32 13.68 24.39
CA MET A 183 41.49 13.17 25.74
C MET A 183 42.63 14.02 26.36
N HIS A 184 42.26 14.93 27.24
CA HIS A 184 43.20 15.54 28.12
C HIS A 184 43.78 14.45 29.04
N SER A 185 45.02 14.07 28.80
CA SER A 185 45.83 13.25 29.68
C SER A 185 46.20 14.04 30.96
#